data_90a2bf56fdf4ff97a0b6d351639d6d8e
#
_entry.id   90a2bf56fdf4ff97a0b6d351639d6d8e
#
_cell.length_a   1.000
_cell.length_b   1.000
_cell.length_c   1.000
_cell.angle_alpha   90.00
_cell.angle_beta   90.00
_cell.angle_gamma   90.00
#
_symmetry.space_group_name_H-M   'P 1'
#
loop_
_entity.id
_entity.type
_entity.pdbx_description
1 polymer ?
#
loop_
_entity_poly.entity_id
_entity_poly.type
_entity_poly.pdbx_seq_one_letter_code
_entity_poly.pdbx_strand_id
1 'polypeptide(L)'
;MASGEDARLDAIISASTVVAALIYIFWDVSLESYLAALISLVIIKAGYKMISETLSEIIGERIDKDVIDELKQTIMEFEDVYGVYDVILHNYGPDTLIGSLHIEVLDTYTAGQLDELERHLMKAAYDKNNIILAGISVYARNSKNDRAKQDFEKVRHLVMSHKYVLQMHGFYINYEEKIMNFDIILDFDSPDRNEEYMHILSDVQEAFPDFAIGITLDLDVSD
;
A
#
# COMPACT_ATOMS: atom_id res chain seq x y z
N MET A 1 6.31 -15.74 16.85
CA MET A 1 4.96 -16.16 17.35
C MET A 1 4.63 -17.64 17.10
N ALA A 2 5.12 -18.28 16.04
CA ALA A 2 4.88 -19.71 15.73
C ALA A 2 5.19 -20.67 16.90
N SER A 3 6.29 -20.47 17.62
CA SER A 3 6.70 -21.36 18.74
C SER A 3 5.70 -21.47 19.91
N GLY A 4 4.88 -20.46 20.14
CA GLY A 4 3.88 -20.46 21.22
C GLY A 4 2.59 -21.21 20.86
N GLU A 5 2.18 -21.15 19.59
CA GLU A 5 1.02 -21.92 19.08
C GLU A 5 1.35 -23.41 18.97
N ASP A 6 2.55 -23.76 18.50
CA ASP A 6 3.01 -25.15 18.43
C ASP A 6 3.04 -25.81 19.82
N ALA A 7 3.57 -25.11 20.84
CA ALA A 7 3.58 -25.60 22.21
C ALA A 7 2.17 -25.79 22.80
N ARG A 8 1.19 -24.97 22.40
CA ARG A 8 -0.22 -25.14 22.82
C ARG A 8 -0.86 -26.35 22.15
N LEU A 9 -0.62 -26.58 20.86
CA LEU A 9 -1.11 -27.73 20.13
C LEU A 9 -0.54 -29.03 20.70
N ASP A 10 0.76 -29.08 20.97
CA ASP A 10 1.42 -30.21 21.59
C ASP A 10 0.86 -30.52 22.98
N ALA A 11 0.59 -29.50 23.79
CA ALA A 11 -0.03 -29.68 25.10
C ALA A 11 -1.45 -30.28 25.01
N ILE A 12 -2.26 -29.81 24.04
CA ILE A 12 -3.62 -30.30 23.80
C ILE A 12 -3.56 -31.78 23.32
N ILE A 13 -2.67 -32.07 22.38
CA ILE A 13 -2.49 -33.45 21.87
C ILE A 13 -2.08 -34.36 22.99
N SER A 14 -1.10 -33.98 23.79
CA SER A 14 -0.62 -34.80 24.92
C SER A 14 -1.72 -35.04 25.98
N ALA A 15 -2.48 -33.97 26.33
CA ALA A 15 -3.59 -34.10 27.26
C ALA A 15 -4.70 -35.04 26.71
N SER A 16 -5.03 -34.91 25.42
CA SER A 16 -6.04 -35.76 24.76
C SER A 16 -5.64 -37.23 24.76
N THR A 17 -4.36 -37.53 24.55
CA THR A 17 -3.81 -38.91 24.60
C THR A 17 -3.91 -39.49 26.00
N VAL A 18 -3.60 -38.72 27.04
CA VAL A 18 -3.73 -39.16 28.44
C VAL A 18 -5.20 -39.45 28.78
N VAL A 19 -6.13 -38.57 28.35
CA VAL A 19 -7.57 -38.78 28.56
C VAL A 19 -8.06 -40.06 27.87
N ALA A 20 -7.61 -40.32 26.64
CA ALA A 20 -7.96 -41.54 25.90
C ALA A 20 -7.42 -42.82 26.62
N ALA A 21 -6.19 -42.76 27.12
CA ALA A 21 -5.61 -43.86 27.88
C ALA A 21 -6.39 -44.15 29.18
N LEU A 22 -6.83 -43.12 29.89
CA LEU A 22 -7.68 -43.28 31.06
C LEU A 22 -9.06 -43.88 30.72
N ILE A 23 -9.69 -43.46 29.64
CA ILE A 23 -10.96 -44.04 29.18
C ILE A 23 -10.78 -45.52 28.84
N TYR A 24 -9.69 -45.87 28.17
CA TYR A 24 -9.40 -47.28 27.87
C TYR A 24 -9.25 -48.11 29.14
N ILE A 25 -8.53 -47.62 30.15
CA ILE A 25 -8.31 -48.33 31.41
C ILE A 25 -9.60 -48.57 32.20
N PHE A 26 -10.54 -47.57 32.21
CA PHE A 26 -11.74 -47.63 33.03
C PHE A 26 -12.95 -48.27 32.33
N TRP A 27 -13.04 -48.14 30.98
CA TRP A 27 -14.21 -48.56 30.21
C TRP A 27 -13.92 -49.57 29.10
N ASP A 28 -12.64 -49.97 28.91
CA ASP A 28 -12.20 -50.90 27.83
C ASP A 28 -12.62 -50.46 26.43
N VAL A 29 -12.75 -49.08 26.22
CA VAL A 29 -13.11 -48.46 24.94
C VAL A 29 -11.87 -47.85 24.32
N SER A 30 -11.45 -48.36 23.17
CA SER A 30 -10.31 -47.81 22.42
C SER A 30 -10.78 -46.59 21.58
N LEU A 31 -10.37 -45.39 22.00
CA LEU A 31 -10.62 -44.13 21.29
C LEU A 31 -9.39 -43.66 20.49
N GLU A 32 -8.29 -44.37 20.54
CA GLU A 32 -6.99 -43.99 19.96
C GLU A 32 -7.12 -43.66 18.45
N SER A 33 -7.79 -44.52 17.69
CA SER A 33 -7.93 -44.35 16.24
C SER A 33 -8.76 -43.09 15.87
N TYR A 34 -9.81 -42.79 16.62
CA TYR A 34 -10.67 -41.64 16.41
C TYR A 34 -9.94 -40.32 16.79
N LEU A 35 -9.20 -40.36 17.90
CA LEU A 35 -8.37 -39.21 18.31
C LEU A 35 -7.22 -38.99 17.33
N ALA A 36 -6.55 -40.03 16.87
CA ALA A 36 -5.51 -39.92 15.85
C ALA A 36 -6.05 -39.29 14.56
N ALA A 37 -7.25 -39.67 14.11
CA ALA A 37 -7.88 -39.08 12.94
C ALA A 37 -8.23 -37.60 13.16
N LEU A 38 -8.76 -37.25 14.34
CA LEU A 38 -9.07 -35.84 14.66
C LEU A 38 -7.80 -34.99 14.75
N ILE A 39 -6.77 -35.47 15.42
CA ILE A 39 -5.47 -34.81 15.56
C ILE A 39 -4.83 -34.58 14.18
N SER A 40 -4.88 -35.58 13.28
CA SER A 40 -4.32 -35.47 11.95
C SER A 40 -4.99 -34.36 11.13
N LEU A 41 -6.32 -34.19 11.27
CA LEU A 41 -7.05 -33.07 10.62
C LEU A 41 -6.62 -31.71 11.16
N VAL A 42 -6.39 -31.60 12.48
CA VAL A 42 -5.89 -30.36 13.09
C VAL A 42 -4.49 -30.02 12.59
N ILE A 43 -3.61 -31.03 12.55
CA ILE A 43 -2.23 -30.85 12.05
C ILE A 43 -2.23 -30.44 10.56
N ILE A 44 -3.05 -31.09 9.73
CA ILE A 44 -3.17 -30.74 8.31
C ILE A 44 -3.65 -29.28 8.16
N LYS A 45 -4.66 -28.86 8.94
CA LYS A 45 -5.15 -27.48 8.92
C LYS A 45 -4.07 -26.48 9.35
N ALA A 46 -3.33 -26.79 10.41
CA ALA A 46 -2.24 -25.96 10.90
C ALA A 46 -1.10 -25.83 9.86
N GLY A 47 -0.72 -26.96 9.25
CA GLY A 47 0.28 -26.99 8.18
C GLY A 47 -0.15 -26.19 6.94
N TYR A 48 -1.42 -26.30 6.52
CA TYR A 48 -1.95 -25.50 5.42
C TYR A 48 -1.92 -24.01 5.75
N LYS A 49 -2.32 -23.61 6.96
CA LYS A 49 -2.29 -22.22 7.41
C LYS A 49 -0.86 -21.68 7.37
N MET A 50 0.11 -22.40 7.93
CA MET A 50 1.53 -22.02 7.94
C MET A 50 2.09 -21.83 6.52
N ILE A 51 1.79 -22.76 5.60
CA ILE A 51 2.21 -22.64 4.20
C ILE A 51 1.57 -21.42 3.55
N SER A 52 0.28 -21.18 3.78
CA SER A 52 -0.44 -20.04 3.22
C SER A 52 0.15 -18.71 3.70
N GLU A 53 0.41 -18.58 4.99
CA GLU A 53 1.03 -17.40 5.60
C GLU A 53 2.44 -17.15 5.03
N THR A 54 3.28 -18.18 4.98
CA THR A 54 4.63 -18.07 4.42
C THR A 54 4.62 -17.71 2.93
N LEU A 55 3.68 -18.26 2.17
CA LEU A 55 3.52 -17.91 0.75
C LEU A 55 3.06 -16.45 0.59
N SER A 56 2.13 -15.98 1.42
CA SER A 56 1.68 -14.59 1.42
C SER A 56 2.84 -13.63 1.72
N GLU A 57 3.67 -13.94 2.71
CA GLU A 57 4.88 -13.15 2.99
C GLU A 57 5.86 -13.10 1.80
N ILE A 58 6.03 -14.21 1.08
CA ILE A 58 6.95 -14.29 -0.08
C ILE A 58 6.38 -13.57 -1.31
N ILE A 59 5.08 -13.67 -1.54
CA ILE A 59 4.40 -13.04 -2.70
C ILE A 59 4.26 -11.53 -2.49
N GLY A 60 4.34 -11.06 -1.26
CA GLY A 60 4.11 -9.69 -0.83
C GLY A 60 2.74 -9.56 -0.18
N GLU A 61 2.71 -9.70 1.12
CA GLU A 61 1.52 -9.38 1.89
C GLU A 61 1.25 -7.88 1.80
N ARG A 62 -0.02 -7.50 1.64
CA ARG A 62 -0.41 -6.10 1.66
C ARG A 62 -0.05 -5.51 3.04
N ILE A 63 0.69 -4.43 3.03
CA ILE A 63 1.05 -3.72 4.26
C ILE A 63 -0.20 -3.10 4.87
N ASP A 64 -0.33 -3.20 6.18
CA ASP A 64 -1.45 -2.60 6.89
C ASP A 64 -1.57 -1.11 6.59
N LYS A 65 -2.79 -0.65 6.32
CA LYS A 65 -3.08 0.75 6.04
C LYS A 65 -2.57 1.69 7.14
N ASP A 66 -2.70 1.29 8.38
CA ASP A 66 -2.24 2.09 9.53
C ASP A 66 -0.73 2.41 9.45
N VAL A 67 0.09 1.45 8.98
CA VAL A 67 1.54 1.65 8.80
C VAL A 67 1.84 2.67 7.70
N ILE A 68 1.08 2.60 6.61
CA ILE A 68 1.22 3.54 5.49
C ILE A 68 0.78 4.94 5.93
N ASP A 69 -0.33 5.06 6.64
CA ASP A 69 -0.85 6.32 7.14
C ASP A 69 0.10 6.97 8.16
N GLU A 70 0.71 6.19 9.06
CA GLU A 70 1.74 6.67 9.98
C GLU A 70 2.98 7.18 9.24
N LEU A 71 3.44 6.47 8.20
CA LEU A 71 4.54 6.93 7.36
C LEU A 71 4.18 8.24 6.65
N LYS A 72 3.00 8.30 6.01
CA LYS A 72 2.51 9.52 5.35
C LYS A 72 2.48 10.71 6.33
N GLN A 73 1.98 10.50 7.54
CA GLN A 73 1.97 11.54 8.59
C GLN A 73 3.38 11.99 8.96
N THR A 74 4.31 11.06 9.16
CA THR A 74 5.71 11.38 9.48
C THR A 74 6.36 12.24 8.40
N ILE A 75 6.13 11.92 7.13
CA ILE A 75 6.67 12.68 6.00
C ILE A 75 5.99 14.04 5.86
N MET A 76 4.68 14.14 6.11
CA MET A 76 3.92 15.39 6.08
C MET A 76 4.21 16.36 7.24
N GLU A 77 4.97 15.96 8.27
CA GLU A 77 5.45 16.88 9.30
C GLU A 77 6.48 17.91 8.77
N PHE A 78 7.06 17.64 7.62
CA PHE A 78 8.01 18.55 6.98
C PHE A 78 7.27 19.65 6.21
N GLU A 79 7.49 20.90 6.57
CA GLU A 79 6.80 22.06 5.98
C GLU A 79 6.97 22.20 4.46
N ASP A 80 8.04 21.63 3.93
CA ASP A 80 8.41 21.65 2.52
C ASP A 80 7.71 20.55 1.69
N VAL A 81 6.99 19.64 2.33
CA VAL A 81 6.25 18.53 1.68
C VAL A 81 4.77 18.90 1.61
N TYR A 82 4.23 19.00 0.41
CA TYR A 82 2.83 19.35 0.14
C TYR A 82 1.93 18.15 -0.09
N GLY A 83 2.50 16.98 -0.34
CA GLY A 83 1.77 15.73 -0.53
C GLY A 83 2.70 14.53 -0.51
N VAL A 84 2.13 13.34 -0.18
CA VAL A 84 2.81 12.05 -0.20
C VAL A 84 1.94 11.07 -0.96
N TYR A 85 2.48 10.49 -2.02
CA TYR A 85 1.77 9.66 -2.98
C TYR A 85 2.55 8.39 -3.29
N ASP A 86 1.91 7.42 -3.92
CA ASP A 86 2.52 6.22 -4.50
C ASP A 86 3.43 5.48 -3.50
N VAL A 87 2.93 5.32 -2.28
CA VAL A 87 3.68 4.63 -1.23
C VAL A 87 3.67 3.13 -1.52
N ILE A 88 4.84 2.59 -1.83
CA ILE A 88 5.06 1.17 -2.05
C ILE A 88 5.98 0.65 -0.96
N LEU A 89 5.49 -0.30 -0.17
CA LEU A 89 6.26 -0.94 0.89
C LEU A 89 6.31 -2.45 0.68
N HIS A 90 7.45 -3.05 0.98
CA HIS A 90 7.67 -4.49 0.91
C HIS A 90 8.24 -4.99 2.23
N ASN A 91 7.78 -6.15 2.68
CA ASN A 91 8.38 -6.87 3.79
C ASN A 91 9.75 -7.42 3.37
N TYR A 92 10.78 -7.11 4.15
CA TYR A 92 12.13 -7.64 3.97
C TYR A 92 12.62 -8.27 5.27
N GLY A 93 12.00 -9.39 5.63
CA GLY A 93 12.25 -10.09 6.89
C GLY A 93 11.27 -9.69 8.00
N PRO A 94 11.44 -10.24 9.21
CA PRO A 94 10.41 -10.22 10.25
C PRO A 94 10.07 -8.84 10.81
N ASP A 95 10.95 -7.87 10.67
CA ASP A 95 10.77 -6.55 11.30
C ASP A 95 11.26 -5.39 10.41
N THR A 96 11.47 -5.60 9.11
CA THR A 96 12.02 -4.57 8.24
C THR A 96 11.12 -4.33 7.04
N LEU A 97 10.64 -3.10 6.87
CA LEU A 97 9.96 -2.64 5.68
C LEU A 97 10.92 -1.83 4.82
N ILE A 98 10.91 -2.10 3.52
CA ILE A 98 11.66 -1.34 2.53
C ILE A 98 10.69 -0.85 1.47
N GLY A 99 10.81 0.39 1.04
CA GLY A 99 9.92 0.90 0.00
C GLY A 99 10.35 2.21 -0.60
N SER A 100 9.43 2.78 -1.35
CA SER A 100 9.57 4.07 -2.02
C SER A 100 8.26 4.84 -1.95
N LEU A 101 8.36 6.14 -2.18
CA LEU A 101 7.19 7.02 -2.26
C LEU A 101 7.48 8.23 -3.16
N HIS A 102 6.43 8.95 -3.51
CA HIS A 102 6.53 10.26 -4.16
C HIS A 102 6.17 11.36 -3.16
N ILE A 103 6.93 12.46 -3.19
CA ILE A 103 6.60 13.68 -2.45
C ILE A 103 6.27 14.81 -3.41
N GLU A 104 5.34 15.68 -3.04
CA GLU A 104 5.09 16.92 -3.75
C GLU A 104 5.84 18.05 -3.08
N VAL A 105 6.69 18.77 -3.83
CA VAL A 105 7.45 19.93 -3.37
C VAL A 105 7.33 21.08 -4.36
N LEU A 106 7.74 22.30 -3.99
CA LEU A 106 7.71 23.43 -4.91
C LEU A 106 8.71 23.26 -6.06
N ASP A 107 8.36 23.71 -7.26
CA ASP A 107 9.20 23.76 -8.47
C ASP A 107 10.42 24.68 -8.36
N THR A 108 10.62 25.29 -7.19
CA THR A 108 11.74 26.17 -6.89
C THR A 108 12.92 25.47 -6.26
N TYR A 109 12.75 24.23 -5.85
CA TYR A 109 13.82 23.46 -5.19
C TYR A 109 14.96 23.16 -6.15
N THR A 110 16.15 23.38 -5.66
CA THR A 110 17.39 22.93 -6.35
C THR A 110 17.68 21.47 -6.02
N ALA A 111 18.47 20.82 -6.85
CA ALA A 111 18.88 19.43 -6.59
C ALA A 111 19.57 19.25 -5.23
N GLY A 112 20.34 20.27 -4.77
CA GLY A 112 20.97 20.22 -3.45
C GLY A 112 19.97 20.27 -2.29
N GLN A 113 18.93 21.09 -2.43
CA GLN A 113 17.84 21.17 -1.43
C GLN A 113 17.00 19.88 -1.41
N LEU A 114 16.75 19.27 -2.58
CA LEU A 114 16.07 17.99 -2.66
C LEU A 114 16.88 16.88 -2.00
N ASP A 115 18.20 16.77 -2.28
CA ASP A 115 19.06 15.77 -1.64
C ASP A 115 19.09 15.92 -0.11
N GLU A 116 19.11 17.15 0.41
CA GLU A 116 19.05 17.43 1.84
C GLU A 116 17.71 17.01 2.44
N LEU A 117 16.60 17.40 1.79
CA LEU A 117 15.24 17.03 2.22
C LEU A 117 15.06 15.50 2.23
N GLU A 118 15.41 14.82 1.14
CA GLU A 118 15.31 13.36 1.03
C GLU A 118 16.06 12.64 2.15
N ARG A 119 17.28 13.08 2.50
CA ARG A 119 18.07 12.51 3.62
C ARG A 119 17.34 12.67 4.96
N HIS A 120 16.71 13.81 5.19
CA HIS A 120 15.94 14.04 6.40
C HIS A 120 14.69 13.18 6.45
N LEU A 121 13.96 13.04 5.33
CA LEU A 121 12.78 12.19 5.21
C LEU A 121 13.13 10.71 5.43
N MET A 122 14.20 10.21 4.78
CA MET A 122 14.70 8.83 4.96
C MET A 122 15.04 8.56 6.42
N LYS A 123 15.71 9.52 7.07
CA LYS A 123 16.05 9.41 8.49
C LYS A 123 14.80 9.38 9.37
N ALA A 124 13.83 10.26 9.12
CA ALA A 124 12.59 10.32 9.89
C ALA A 124 11.75 9.04 9.75
N ALA A 125 11.62 8.51 8.52
CA ALA A 125 10.93 7.26 8.24
C ALA A 125 11.59 6.08 8.98
N TYR A 126 12.91 6.04 9.03
CA TYR A 126 13.62 5.00 9.77
C TYR A 126 13.46 5.14 11.29
N ASP A 127 13.71 6.35 11.82
CA ASP A 127 13.71 6.59 13.26
C ASP A 127 12.32 6.44 13.90
N LYS A 128 11.25 6.85 13.20
CA LYS A 128 9.88 6.85 13.74
C LYS A 128 9.08 5.61 13.36
N ASN A 129 9.23 5.12 12.13
CA ASN A 129 8.38 4.06 11.58
C ASN A 129 9.14 2.75 11.35
N ASN A 130 10.47 2.71 11.55
CA ASN A 130 11.34 1.58 11.22
C ASN A 130 11.24 1.14 9.74
N ILE A 131 11.07 2.13 8.84
CA ILE A 131 10.93 1.91 7.39
C ILE A 131 12.17 2.44 6.68
N ILE A 132 12.76 1.62 5.81
CA ILE A 132 13.88 2.02 4.94
C ILE A 132 13.30 2.51 3.61
N LEU A 133 13.36 3.81 3.36
CA LEU A 133 13.03 4.37 2.06
C LEU A 133 14.22 4.19 1.11
N ALA A 134 14.06 3.30 0.12
CA ALA A 134 15.07 3.02 -0.90
C ALA A 134 15.11 4.07 -2.01
N GLY A 135 14.02 4.83 -2.16
CA GLY A 135 13.91 5.94 -3.11
C GLY A 135 12.76 6.86 -2.75
N ILE A 136 12.97 8.15 -3.00
CA ILE A 136 11.94 9.17 -2.94
C ILE A 136 11.93 9.85 -4.32
N SER A 137 10.76 9.83 -4.97
CA SER A 137 10.55 10.56 -6.23
C SER A 137 9.83 11.87 -5.96
N VAL A 138 9.90 12.81 -6.91
CA VAL A 138 9.43 14.18 -6.69
C VAL A 138 8.40 14.57 -7.74
N TYR A 139 7.24 15.02 -7.29
CA TYR A 139 6.29 15.80 -8.08
C TYR A 139 6.53 17.29 -7.82
N ALA A 140 6.72 18.04 -8.89
CA ALA A 140 6.99 19.48 -8.80
C ALA A 140 5.68 20.29 -8.85
N ARG A 141 5.32 20.91 -7.72
CA ARG A 141 4.16 21.81 -7.64
C ARG A 141 4.50 23.18 -8.21
N ASN A 142 3.77 23.63 -9.23
CA ASN A 142 3.97 24.92 -9.85
C ASN A 142 3.71 26.06 -8.85
N SER A 143 4.75 26.83 -8.54
CA SER A 143 4.68 27.98 -7.63
C SER A 143 4.85 29.32 -8.33
N LYS A 144 5.57 29.35 -9.46
CA LYS A 144 5.93 30.58 -10.19
C LYS A 144 5.02 30.90 -11.37
N ASN A 145 4.38 29.88 -11.96
CA ASN A 145 3.56 30.04 -13.15
C ASN A 145 2.08 30.11 -12.77
N ASP A 146 1.51 31.32 -12.72
CA ASP A 146 0.11 31.53 -12.36
C ASP A 146 -0.87 30.91 -13.37
N ARG A 147 -0.50 30.79 -14.64
CA ARG A 147 -1.27 30.07 -15.64
C ARG A 147 -1.31 28.57 -15.31
N ALA A 148 -0.17 27.98 -14.97
CA ALA A 148 -0.11 26.55 -14.60
C ALA A 148 -0.92 26.25 -13.34
N LYS A 149 -0.95 27.18 -12.36
CA LYS A 149 -1.83 27.03 -11.18
C LYS A 149 -3.32 27.06 -11.58
N GLN A 150 -3.72 27.99 -12.45
CA GLN A 150 -5.10 28.07 -12.91
C GLN A 150 -5.51 26.84 -13.72
N ASP A 151 -4.64 26.38 -14.61
CA ASP A 151 -4.89 25.17 -15.40
C ASP A 151 -4.95 23.92 -14.51
N PHE A 152 -4.08 23.81 -13.51
CA PHE A 152 -4.16 22.75 -12.49
C PHE A 152 -5.51 22.75 -11.77
N GLU A 153 -5.95 23.89 -11.24
CA GLU A 153 -7.22 23.97 -10.52
C GLU A 153 -8.42 23.65 -11.43
N LYS A 154 -8.35 24.07 -12.71
CA LYS A 154 -9.38 23.72 -13.70
C LYS A 154 -9.44 22.23 -13.97
N VAL A 155 -8.29 21.59 -14.21
CA VAL A 155 -8.20 20.14 -14.43
C VAL A 155 -8.65 19.39 -13.18
N ARG A 156 -8.13 19.78 -12.02
CA ARG A 156 -8.48 19.15 -10.75
C ARG A 156 -9.98 19.21 -10.47
N HIS A 157 -10.60 20.39 -10.68
CA HIS A 157 -12.05 20.53 -10.50
C HIS A 157 -12.82 19.63 -11.46
N LEU A 158 -12.41 19.55 -12.71
CA LEU A 158 -13.05 18.70 -13.71
C LEU A 158 -12.92 17.22 -13.35
N VAL A 159 -11.70 16.76 -13.11
CA VAL A 159 -11.39 15.36 -12.77
C VAL A 159 -12.09 14.92 -11.48
N MET A 160 -11.99 15.74 -10.43
CA MET A 160 -12.62 15.43 -9.13
C MET A 160 -14.15 15.57 -9.13
N SER A 161 -14.77 16.09 -10.20
CA SER A 161 -16.21 16.08 -10.36
C SER A 161 -16.78 14.71 -10.74
N HIS A 162 -15.95 13.82 -11.24
CA HIS A 162 -16.34 12.44 -11.54
C HIS A 162 -16.51 11.64 -10.25
N LYS A 163 -17.61 10.91 -10.18
CA LYS A 163 -18.08 10.26 -8.95
C LYS A 163 -17.08 9.27 -8.34
N TYR A 164 -16.36 8.56 -9.19
CA TYR A 164 -15.48 7.47 -8.78
C TYR A 164 -14.01 7.87 -8.70
N VAL A 165 -13.67 9.15 -8.89
CA VAL A 165 -12.31 9.64 -8.69
C VAL A 165 -12.07 9.90 -7.21
N LEU A 166 -11.13 9.17 -6.63
CA LEU A 166 -10.71 9.31 -5.24
C LEU A 166 -9.62 10.38 -5.09
N GLN A 167 -8.69 10.42 -6.04
CA GLN A 167 -7.53 11.30 -5.98
C GLN A 167 -7.01 11.66 -7.37
N MET A 168 -6.40 12.83 -7.47
CA MET A 168 -5.60 13.29 -8.60
C MET A 168 -4.27 13.84 -8.06
N HIS A 169 -3.16 13.42 -8.63
CA HIS A 169 -1.80 13.87 -8.24
C HIS A 169 -0.84 13.85 -9.44
N GLY A 170 0.42 14.22 -9.22
CA GLY A 170 1.45 14.16 -10.27
C GLY A 170 1.21 15.11 -11.44
N PHE A 171 0.47 16.22 -11.25
CA PHE A 171 0.15 17.13 -12.35
C PHE A 171 1.39 17.79 -12.93
N TYR A 172 1.57 17.60 -14.22
CA TYR A 172 2.63 18.20 -15.02
C TYR A 172 2.06 18.83 -16.28
N ILE A 173 2.48 20.06 -16.60
CA ILE A 173 2.09 20.75 -17.82
C ILE A 173 3.31 21.39 -18.50
N ASN A 174 3.46 21.12 -19.79
CA ASN A 174 4.48 21.73 -20.66
C ASN A 174 3.78 22.50 -21.78
N TYR A 175 3.88 23.81 -21.75
CA TYR A 175 3.22 24.69 -22.73
C TYR A 175 3.93 24.72 -24.08
N GLU A 176 5.23 24.46 -24.12
CA GLU A 176 6.01 24.46 -25.37
C GLU A 176 5.72 23.20 -26.18
N GLU A 177 5.74 22.06 -25.52
CA GLU A 177 5.46 20.75 -26.13
C GLU A 177 3.96 20.45 -26.19
N LYS A 178 3.13 21.26 -25.53
CA LYS A 178 1.68 21.06 -25.38
C LYS A 178 1.35 19.67 -24.81
N ILE A 179 2.01 19.31 -23.73
CA ILE A 179 1.80 18.05 -23.01
C ILE A 179 1.24 18.35 -21.62
N MET A 180 0.26 17.57 -21.21
CA MET A 180 -0.30 17.59 -19.85
C MET A 180 -0.41 16.16 -19.36
N ASN A 181 0.20 15.88 -18.21
CA ASN A 181 0.15 14.57 -17.58
C ASN A 181 -0.31 14.69 -16.13
N PHE A 182 -1.03 13.70 -15.64
CA PHE A 182 -1.40 13.56 -14.25
C PHE A 182 -1.86 12.13 -13.97
N ASP A 183 -1.87 11.77 -12.70
CA ASP A 183 -2.25 10.45 -12.23
C ASP A 183 -3.59 10.53 -11.49
N ILE A 184 -4.44 9.52 -11.64
CA ILE A 184 -5.74 9.41 -10.97
C ILE A 184 -5.89 8.07 -10.29
N ILE A 185 -6.55 8.09 -9.14
CA ILE A 185 -7.00 6.90 -8.45
C ILE A 185 -8.51 6.80 -8.63
N LEU A 186 -8.98 5.68 -9.17
CA LEU A 186 -10.39 5.37 -9.30
C LEU A 186 -10.83 4.34 -8.27
N ASP A 187 -11.97 4.59 -7.64
CA ASP A 187 -12.62 3.65 -6.74
C ASP A 187 -12.85 2.29 -7.42
N PHE A 188 -12.60 1.21 -6.67
CA PHE A 188 -12.89 -0.16 -7.12
C PHE A 188 -14.40 -0.42 -7.26
N ASP A 189 -15.24 0.37 -6.62
CA ASP A 189 -16.70 0.31 -6.75
C ASP A 189 -17.21 0.89 -8.08
N SER A 190 -16.32 1.43 -8.93
CA SER A 190 -16.68 1.85 -10.30
C SER A 190 -17.12 0.63 -11.12
N PRO A 191 -18.31 0.65 -11.72
CA PRO A 191 -18.83 -0.46 -12.54
C PRO A 191 -17.95 -0.79 -13.74
N ASP A 192 -17.35 0.23 -14.37
CA ASP A 192 -16.39 0.11 -15.47
C ASP A 192 -15.34 1.22 -15.36
N ARG A 193 -14.17 0.86 -14.82
CA ARG A 193 -13.06 1.80 -14.64
C ARG A 193 -12.48 2.28 -15.97
N ASN A 194 -12.57 1.48 -17.03
CA ASN A 194 -12.09 1.89 -18.35
C ASN A 194 -13.04 2.92 -18.99
N GLU A 195 -14.35 2.73 -18.84
CA GLU A 195 -15.34 3.71 -19.32
C GLU A 195 -15.17 5.03 -18.57
N GLU A 196 -15.04 5.00 -17.25
CA GLU A 196 -14.81 6.19 -16.43
C GLU A 196 -13.51 6.91 -16.82
N TYR A 197 -12.41 6.18 -17.01
CA TYR A 197 -11.15 6.72 -17.52
C TYR A 197 -11.33 7.42 -18.87
N MET A 198 -12.06 6.81 -19.81
CA MET A 198 -12.29 7.39 -21.13
C MET A 198 -13.16 8.64 -21.07
N HIS A 199 -14.12 8.73 -20.15
CA HIS A 199 -14.92 9.92 -19.92
C HIS A 199 -14.05 11.06 -19.38
N ILE A 200 -13.23 10.79 -18.36
CA ILE A 200 -12.31 11.78 -17.79
C ILE A 200 -11.35 12.30 -18.86
N LEU A 201 -10.75 11.40 -19.64
CA LEU A 201 -9.85 11.77 -20.73
C LEU A 201 -10.55 12.67 -21.76
N SER A 202 -11.78 12.31 -22.15
CA SER A 202 -12.59 13.09 -23.11
C SER A 202 -12.89 14.49 -22.59
N ASP A 203 -13.30 14.62 -21.34
CA ASP A 203 -13.68 15.91 -20.73
C ASP A 203 -12.45 16.83 -20.58
N VAL A 204 -11.31 16.26 -20.19
CA VAL A 204 -10.06 17.03 -20.11
C VAL A 204 -9.57 17.42 -21.49
N GLN A 205 -9.67 16.52 -22.49
CA GLN A 205 -9.29 16.83 -23.87
C GLN A 205 -10.19 17.90 -24.50
N GLU A 206 -11.49 17.92 -24.19
CA GLU A 206 -12.41 18.98 -24.63
C GLU A 206 -12.05 20.34 -24.00
N ALA A 207 -11.68 20.34 -22.72
CA ALA A 207 -11.28 21.55 -22.00
C ALA A 207 -9.91 22.10 -22.44
N PHE A 208 -9.02 21.23 -22.95
CA PHE A 208 -7.66 21.54 -23.38
C PHE A 208 -7.34 20.93 -24.77
N PRO A 209 -8.02 21.35 -25.84
CA PRO A 209 -7.95 20.71 -27.14
C PRO A 209 -6.57 20.76 -27.81
N ASP A 210 -5.73 21.70 -27.41
CA ASP A 210 -4.39 21.90 -27.94
C ASP A 210 -3.32 21.02 -27.29
N PHE A 211 -3.66 20.35 -26.19
CA PHE A 211 -2.71 19.54 -25.41
C PHE A 211 -2.84 18.05 -25.71
N ALA A 212 -1.72 17.36 -25.73
CA ALA A 212 -1.70 15.91 -25.61
C ALA A 212 -1.87 15.56 -24.12
N ILE A 213 -2.97 14.88 -23.79
CA ILE A 213 -3.31 14.51 -22.42
C ILE A 213 -2.86 13.09 -22.14
N GLY A 214 -2.02 12.92 -21.11
CA GLY A 214 -1.63 11.63 -20.57
C GLY A 214 -2.19 11.48 -19.16
N ILE A 215 -3.07 10.50 -18.97
CA ILE A 215 -3.61 10.15 -17.66
C ILE A 215 -3.08 8.76 -17.29
N THR A 216 -2.42 8.65 -16.14
CA THR A 216 -2.06 7.35 -15.58
C THR A 216 -3.17 6.91 -14.63
N LEU A 217 -3.70 5.70 -14.85
CA LEU A 217 -4.60 5.07 -13.91
C LEU A 217 -3.74 4.38 -12.84
N ASP A 218 -3.61 5.02 -11.71
CA ASP A 218 -2.85 4.49 -10.60
C ASP A 218 -3.68 3.51 -9.77
N LEU A 219 -2.98 2.58 -9.14
CA LEU A 219 -3.55 1.64 -8.19
C LEU A 219 -3.23 2.17 -6.80
N ASP A 220 -4.26 2.57 -6.06
CA ASP A 220 -4.05 2.81 -4.65
C ASP A 220 -3.69 1.48 -3.95
N VAL A 221 -2.39 1.25 -3.85
CA VAL A 221 -1.83 0.08 -3.16
C VAL A 221 -1.94 0.27 -1.64
N SER A 222 -2.29 1.49 -1.21
CA SER A 222 -2.33 1.92 0.19
C SER A 222 -3.73 1.87 0.83
N ASP A 223 -4.80 1.65 0.05
CA ASP A 223 -6.19 1.58 0.57
C ASP A 223 -6.72 0.15 0.74
#